data_e8eb2d1c709e8a67fa3c25d50b3d0b37
#
_entry.id   e8eb2d1c709e8a67fa3c25d50b3d0b37
#
_cell.length_a   1.000
_cell.length_b   1.000
_cell.length_c   1.000
_cell.angle_alpha   90.00
_cell.angle_beta   90.00
_cell.angle_gamma   90.00
#
_symmetry.space_group_name_H-M   'P 1'
#
loop_
_entity.id
_entity.type
_entity.pdbx_description
1 polymer ?
#
loop_
_entity_poly.entity_id
_entity_poly.type
_entity_poly.pdbx_seq_one_letter_code
_entity_poly.pdbx_strand_id
1 'polypeptide(L)'
;MGILVFDVGTSSMKGALLNDKAEILCQFHRKYHPTFYSSVKVTQDPEIWRKALYDIARDVGDWCKDQNEEVEMISLTAQRTSIIPVDHKGDPLCDAVMWQDKRNIEVCTRLSAMNGQIIRKSGTMVNPVFSGSKMAWLKETQPEIYKKADRIFVVADYLLYHMTGQRKLDRTYASRSHLMNLRTGRWDSVLLDIFGIEKNKLCDLIDPGELHGYTNEKFAASTRLKTGIPVYSAGGDQQCSALGMGIYEEGDMEVTSGTGAFIIGITEKIPICLLYTSPS
;
A
#
# COMPACT_ATOMS: atom_id res chain seq x y z
N MET A 1 24.36 1.80 -12.81
CA MET A 1 23.30 1.07 -12.07
C MET A 1 21.97 1.77 -12.30
N GLY A 2 20.98 1.08 -12.89
CA GLY A 2 19.64 1.63 -13.16
C GLY A 2 18.63 1.18 -12.11
N ILE A 3 18.07 2.11 -11.34
CA ILE A 3 17.04 1.83 -10.32
C ILE A 3 15.71 2.35 -10.84
N LEU A 4 14.77 1.47 -11.14
CA LEU A 4 13.41 1.84 -11.52
C LEU A 4 12.55 1.99 -10.27
N VAL A 5 12.04 3.20 -10.02
CA VAL A 5 11.19 3.53 -8.88
C VAL A 5 9.77 3.80 -9.35
N PHE A 6 8.78 3.16 -8.72
CA PHE A 6 7.37 3.45 -8.92
C PHE A 6 6.78 4.20 -7.72
N ASP A 7 6.06 5.29 -8.00
CA ASP A 7 5.21 6.01 -7.06
C ASP A 7 3.75 5.89 -7.49
N VAL A 8 2.95 5.17 -6.70
CA VAL A 8 1.56 4.83 -7.01
C VAL A 8 0.61 5.65 -6.15
N GLY A 9 0.28 6.83 -6.63
CA GLY A 9 -0.65 7.73 -5.96
C GLY A 9 -2.12 7.38 -6.21
N THR A 10 -3.03 8.21 -5.67
CA THR A 10 -4.48 8.05 -5.83
C THR A 10 -4.96 8.37 -7.25
N SER A 11 -4.32 9.33 -7.92
CA SER A 11 -4.76 9.84 -9.22
C SER A 11 -3.76 9.65 -10.36
N SER A 12 -2.59 9.11 -10.05
CA SER A 12 -1.56 8.81 -11.04
C SER A 12 -0.52 7.83 -10.51
N MET A 13 0.14 7.17 -11.44
CA MET A 13 1.37 6.40 -11.19
C MET A 13 2.51 7.05 -11.94
N LYS A 14 3.64 7.21 -11.29
CA LYS A 14 4.90 7.64 -11.89
C LYS A 14 5.90 6.50 -11.82
N GLY A 15 6.74 6.38 -12.85
CA GLY A 15 7.91 5.52 -12.83
C GLY A 15 9.11 6.30 -13.32
N ALA A 16 10.19 6.29 -12.57
CA ALA A 16 11.44 6.98 -12.91
C ALA A 16 12.60 5.99 -12.84
N LEU A 17 13.45 6.01 -13.86
CA LEU A 17 14.73 5.31 -13.83
C LEU A 17 15.79 6.28 -13.33
N LEU A 18 16.51 5.90 -12.29
CA LEU A 18 17.57 6.68 -11.68
C LEU A 18 18.92 5.96 -11.86
N ASN A 19 20.01 6.73 -11.96
CA ASN A 19 21.36 6.21 -11.88
C ASN A 19 21.84 6.07 -10.41
N ASP A 20 23.08 5.64 -10.22
CA ASP A 20 23.72 5.47 -8.89
C ASP A 20 23.95 6.78 -8.13
N LYS A 21 23.79 7.94 -8.78
CA LYS A 21 23.83 9.27 -8.17
C LYS A 21 22.44 9.82 -7.85
N ALA A 22 21.39 9.01 -8.00
CA ALA A 22 19.98 9.39 -7.87
C ALA A 22 19.53 10.48 -8.89
N GLU A 23 20.22 10.61 -10.03
CA GLU A 23 19.80 11.46 -11.13
C GLU A 23 18.76 10.73 -11.98
N ILE A 24 17.69 11.41 -12.36
CA ILE A 24 16.62 10.83 -13.18
C ILE A 24 17.09 10.73 -14.63
N LEU A 25 17.20 9.52 -15.16
CA LEU A 25 17.54 9.24 -16.55
C LEU A 25 16.33 9.36 -17.48
N CYS A 26 15.19 8.78 -17.06
CA CYS A 26 13.90 8.96 -17.73
C CYS A 26 12.76 8.86 -16.73
N GLN A 27 11.60 9.40 -17.10
CA GLN A 27 10.39 9.36 -16.27
C GLN A 27 9.16 9.25 -17.15
N PHE A 28 8.24 8.37 -16.73
CA PHE A 28 6.93 8.17 -17.36
C PHE A 28 5.84 8.27 -16.32
N HIS A 29 4.63 8.66 -16.76
CA HIS A 29 3.50 8.69 -15.85
C HIS A 29 2.19 8.31 -16.54
N ARG A 30 1.24 7.80 -15.76
CA ARG A 30 -0.13 7.48 -16.19
C ARG A 30 -1.11 8.09 -15.20
N LYS A 31 -2.05 8.87 -15.73
CA LYS A 31 -3.16 9.43 -14.95
C LYS A 31 -4.33 8.47 -14.91
N TYR A 32 -4.99 8.40 -13.79
CA TYR A 32 -6.24 7.68 -13.58
C TYR A 32 -7.01 8.35 -12.44
N HIS A 33 -8.26 8.00 -12.25
CA HIS A 33 -9.05 8.58 -11.16
C HIS A 33 -9.95 7.52 -10.53
N PRO A 34 -10.12 7.53 -9.21
CA PRO A 34 -11.15 6.75 -8.55
C PRO A 34 -12.55 7.15 -9.04
N THR A 35 -13.47 6.22 -8.99
CA THR A 35 -14.88 6.49 -9.28
C THR A 35 -15.61 6.83 -7.98
N PHE A 36 -16.15 8.04 -7.93
CA PHE A 36 -16.97 8.53 -6.84
C PHE A 36 -18.45 8.32 -7.18
N TYR A 37 -19.08 7.30 -6.58
CA TYR A 37 -20.52 7.06 -6.77
C TYR A 37 -21.39 7.90 -5.84
N SER A 38 -20.85 8.25 -4.67
CA SER A 38 -21.50 9.10 -3.66
C SER A 38 -20.45 9.69 -2.71
N SER A 39 -20.90 10.46 -1.72
CA SER A 39 -20.03 10.97 -0.64
C SER A 39 -19.38 9.88 0.22
N VAL A 40 -19.88 8.63 0.16
CA VAL A 40 -19.40 7.50 0.98
C VAL A 40 -18.83 6.35 0.16
N LYS A 41 -19.23 6.19 -1.12
CA LYS A 41 -18.77 5.07 -1.97
C LYS A 41 -17.74 5.54 -2.98
N VAL A 42 -16.50 5.09 -2.80
CA VAL A 42 -15.38 5.39 -3.70
C VAL A 42 -14.66 4.08 -4.03
N THR A 43 -14.61 3.74 -5.32
CA THR A 43 -13.96 2.51 -5.80
C THR A 43 -13.02 2.81 -6.96
N GLN A 44 -12.18 1.85 -7.30
CA GLN A 44 -11.36 1.87 -8.51
C GLN A 44 -11.15 0.46 -9.02
N ASP A 45 -11.22 0.26 -10.34
CA ASP A 45 -10.83 -0.98 -10.97
C ASP A 45 -9.31 -1.22 -10.78
N PRO A 46 -8.89 -2.30 -10.10
CA PRO A 46 -7.48 -2.60 -9.87
C PRO A 46 -6.67 -2.82 -11.16
N GLU A 47 -7.33 -3.22 -12.24
CA GLU A 47 -6.71 -3.41 -13.55
C GLU A 47 -6.13 -2.13 -14.12
N ILE A 48 -6.67 -0.97 -13.75
CA ILE A 48 -6.14 0.34 -14.12
C ILE A 48 -4.72 0.52 -13.58
N TRP A 49 -4.49 0.15 -12.32
CA TRP A 49 -3.15 0.21 -11.71
C TRP A 49 -2.21 -0.82 -12.34
N ARG A 50 -2.68 -2.06 -12.54
CA ARG A 50 -1.88 -3.11 -13.18
C ARG A 50 -1.46 -2.69 -14.59
N LYS A 51 -2.40 -2.18 -15.38
CA LYS A 51 -2.11 -1.66 -16.71
C LYS A 51 -1.11 -0.52 -16.68
N ALA A 52 -1.29 0.46 -15.79
CA ALA A 52 -0.36 1.59 -15.64
C ALA A 52 1.06 1.13 -15.30
N LEU A 53 1.19 0.17 -14.37
CA LEU A 53 2.48 -0.44 -13.99
C LEU A 53 3.18 -1.06 -15.22
N TYR A 54 2.46 -1.91 -15.96
CA TYR A 54 3.00 -2.61 -17.12
C TYR A 54 3.34 -1.65 -18.28
N ASP A 55 2.50 -0.64 -18.52
CA ASP A 55 2.74 0.36 -19.57
C ASP A 55 3.97 1.21 -19.25
N ILE A 56 4.14 1.68 -18.00
CA ILE A 56 5.32 2.45 -17.58
C ILE A 56 6.57 1.58 -17.63
N ALA A 57 6.50 0.35 -17.11
CA ALA A 57 7.64 -0.57 -17.15
C ALA A 57 8.10 -0.88 -18.58
N ARG A 58 7.14 -0.99 -19.53
CA ARG A 58 7.44 -1.17 -20.95
C ARG A 58 8.11 0.05 -21.55
N ASP A 59 7.59 1.26 -21.27
CA ASP A 59 8.20 2.50 -21.76
C ASP A 59 9.65 2.63 -21.26
N VAL A 60 9.92 2.28 -19.99
CA VAL A 60 11.27 2.23 -19.44
C VAL A 60 12.12 1.18 -20.16
N GLY A 61 11.57 -0.03 -20.39
CA GLY A 61 12.28 -1.09 -21.10
C GLY A 61 12.65 -0.70 -22.53
N ASP A 62 11.76 0.00 -23.25
CA ASP A 62 12.02 0.55 -24.58
C ASP A 62 13.11 1.61 -24.53
N TRP A 63 13.01 2.55 -23.58
CA TRP A 63 14.00 3.58 -23.38
C TRP A 63 15.40 2.99 -23.06
N CYS A 64 15.47 2.01 -22.17
CA CYS A 64 16.70 1.32 -21.82
C CYS A 64 17.37 0.67 -23.04
N LYS A 65 16.57 0.03 -23.90
CA LYS A 65 17.08 -0.57 -25.14
C LYS A 65 17.67 0.48 -26.06
N ASP A 66 17.01 1.65 -26.22
CA ASP A 66 17.44 2.71 -27.12
C ASP A 66 18.70 3.44 -26.61
N GLN A 67 18.88 3.53 -25.28
CA GLN A 67 20.01 4.19 -24.63
C GLN A 67 21.15 3.21 -24.23
N ASN A 68 20.98 1.90 -24.47
CA ASN A 68 21.90 0.85 -24.02
C ASN A 68 22.10 0.88 -22.49
N GLU A 69 20.99 1.10 -21.75
CA GLU A 69 20.93 1.09 -20.30
C GLU A 69 20.17 -0.15 -19.81
N GLU A 70 20.29 -0.47 -18.51
CA GLU A 70 19.63 -1.61 -17.91
C GLU A 70 18.96 -1.25 -16.57
N VAL A 71 17.82 -1.88 -16.30
CA VAL A 71 17.18 -1.86 -14.97
C VAL A 71 17.78 -2.99 -14.15
N GLU A 72 18.51 -2.64 -13.08
CA GLU A 72 19.15 -3.58 -12.17
C GLU A 72 18.35 -3.84 -10.89
N MET A 73 17.47 -2.91 -10.54
CA MET A 73 16.64 -2.97 -9.34
C MET A 73 15.31 -2.26 -9.58
N ILE A 74 14.24 -2.76 -8.96
CA ILE A 74 12.93 -2.10 -8.95
C ILE A 74 12.53 -1.83 -7.50
N SER A 75 11.98 -0.63 -7.23
CA SER A 75 11.41 -0.27 -5.95
C SER A 75 10.01 0.34 -6.15
N LEU A 76 9.08 0.05 -5.24
CA LEU A 76 7.70 0.54 -5.34
C LEU A 76 7.23 1.11 -4.02
N THR A 77 6.69 2.33 -4.07
CA THR A 77 5.86 2.94 -3.04
C THR A 77 4.44 3.16 -3.56
N ALA A 78 3.45 3.14 -2.67
CA ALA A 78 2.05 3.32 -3.05
C ALA A 78 1.22 3.99 -1.97
N GLN A 79 0.06 4.52 -2.39
CA GLN A 79 -1.01 4.90 -1.48
C GLN A 79 -1.38 3.74 -0.55
N ARG A 80 -1.87 4.07 0.65
CA ARG A 80 -2.14 3.08 1.68
C ARG A 80 -3.64 2.84 1.88
N THR A 81 -3.99 1.70 2.47
CA THR A 81 -5.31 1.38 3.04
C THR A 81 -6.48 1.12 2.08
N SER A 82 -6.31 1.33 0.77
CA SER A 82 -7.28 0.79 -0.22
C SER A 82 -7.15 -0.72 -0.27
N ILE A 83 -8.26 -1.47 -0.26
CA ILE A 83 -8.25 -2.94 -0.24
C ILE A 83 -8.70 -3.54 -1.57
N ILE A 84 -8.11 -4.68 -1.94
CA ILE A 84 -8.37 -5.41 -3.17
C ILE A 84 -8.51 -6.91 -2.81
N PRO A 85 -9.71 -7.47 -2.75
CA PRO A 85 -9.88 -8.91 -2.59
C PRO A 85 -9.51 -9.61 -3.89
N VAL A 86 -8.60 -10.59 -3.80
CA VAL A 86 -8.08 -11.32 -4.96
C VAL A 86 -8.28 -12.82 -4.82
N ASP A 87 -8.38 -13.51 -5.94
CA ASP A 87 -8.38 -14.96 -5.99
C ASP A 87 -6.96 -15.54 -5.84
N HIS A 88 -6.84 -16.88 -5.96
CA HIS A 88 -5.55 -17.58 -5.84
C HIS A 88 -4.54 -17.25 -6.95
N LYS A 89 -4.99 -16.65 -8.07
CA LYS A 89 -4.13 -16.16 -9.17
C LYS A 89 -3.72 -14.70 -8.99
N GLY A 90 -4.29 -14.02 -7.98
CA GLY A 90 -4.09 -12.60 -7.76
C GLY A 90 -5.01 -11.71 -8.61
N ASP A 91 -6.00 -12.30 -9.29
CA ASP A 91 -6.97 -11.53 -10.06
C ASP A 91 -8.03 -10.93 -9.12
N PRO A 92 -8.43 -9.66 -9.31
CA PRO A 92 -9.37 -8.99 -8.43
C PRO A 92 -10.78 -9.59 -8.56
N LEU A 93 -11.44 -9.78 -7.43
CA LEU A 93 -12.82 -10.31 -7.37
C LEU A 93 -13.88 -9.21 -7.48
N CYS A 94 -13.50 -7.97 -7.26
CA CYS A 94 -14.32 -6.76 -7.42
C CYS A 94 -13.43 -5.52 -7.46
N ASP A 95 -14.03 -4.37 -7.71
CA ASP A 95 -13.35 -3.08 -7.57
C ASP A 95 -12.71 -2.93 -6.20
N ALA A 96 -11.55 -2.26 -6.16
CA ALA A 96 -10.90 -1.85 -4.93
C ALA A 96 -11.79 -0.92 -4.11
N VAL A 97 -11.85 -1.15 -2.80
CA VAL A 97 -12.47 -0.22 -1.86
C VAL A 97 -11.42 0.83 -1.48
N MET A 98 -11.58 2.05 -1.98
CA MET A 98 -10.59 3.10 -1.86
C MET A 98 -10.41 3.58 -0.42
N TRP A 99 -9.27 4.20 -0.12
CA TRP A 99 -9.02 4.77 1.21
C TRP A 99 -10.02 5.87 1.60
N GLN A 100 -10.60 6.59 0.62
CA GLN A 100 -11.65 7.59 0.82
C GLN A 100 -13.04 6.98 1.06
N ASP A 101 -13.23 5.68 0.79
CA ASP A 101 -14.51 5.00 0.96
C ASP A 101 -14.90 4.95 2.44
N LYS A 102 -16.14 5.32 2.73
CA LYS A 102 -16.67 5.43 4.11
C LYS A 102 -17.84 4.47 4.38
N ARG A 103 -18.12 3.50 3.50
CA ARG A 103 -19.20 2.53 3.69
C ARG A 103 -19.02 1.67 4.95
N ASN A 104 -17.81 1.59 5.47
CA ASN A 104 -17.45 0.88 6.70
C ASN A 104 -17.64 1.71 7.99
N ILE A 105 -18.34 2.86 7.94
CA ILE A 105 -18.51 3.73 9.11
C ILE A 105 -19.29 3.06 10.24
N GLU A 106 -20.31 2.24 9.93
CA GLU A 106 -21.10 1.51 10.93
C GLU A 106 -20.24 0.47 11.66
N VAL A 107 -19.35 -0.21 10.92
CA VAL A 107 -18.35 -1.13 11.49
C VAL A 107 -17.46 -0.37 12.47
N CYS A 108 -16.97 0.80 12.07
CA CYS A 108 -16.12 1.63 12.93
C CYS A 108 -16.85 2.08 14.19
N THR A 109 -18.12 2.50 14.08
CA THR A 109 -18.94 2.92 15.21
C THR A 109 -19.12 1.77 16.21
N ARG A 110 -19.42 0.56 15.75
CA ARG A 110 -19.53 -0.63 16.61
C ARG A 110 -18.20 -0.97 17.26
N LEU A 111 -17.10 -0.97 16.51
CA LEU A 111 -15.78 -1.31 17.02
C LEU A 111 -15.17 -0.22 17.93
N SER A 112 -15.72 0.99 17.95
CA SER A 112 -15.23 2.08 18.82
C SER A 112 -15.29 1.72 20.31
N ALA A 113 -16.21 0.84 20.73
CA ALA A 113 -16.24 0.30 22.09
C ALA A 113 -14.94 -0.44 22.48
N MET A 114 -14.17 -0.93 21.50
CA MET A 114 -12.91 -1.64 21.69
C MET A 114 -11.67 -0.75 21.51
N ASN A 115 -11.84 0.56 21.32
CA ASN A 115 -10.74 1.49 21.06
C ASN A 115 -9.63 1.41 22.12
N GLY A 116 -9.95 1.16 23.38
CA GLY A 116 -8.95 0.98 24.44
C GLY A 116 -7.96 -0.16 24.16
N GLN A 117 -8.39 -1.25 23.54
CA GLN A 117 -7.52 -2.36 23.13
C GLN A 117 -6.83 -2.07 21.78
N ILE A 118 -7.59 -1.51 20.84
CA ILE A 118 -7.10 -1.19 19.49
C ILE A 118 -5.93 -0.20 19.58
N ILE A 119 -6.08 0.92 20.28
CA ILE A 119 -5.03 1.94 20.44
C ILE A 119 -3.76 1.37 21.06
N ARG A 120 -3.88 0.59 22.14
CA ARG A 120 -2.71 0.01 22.84
C ARG A 120 -1.86 -0.87 21.94
N LYS A 121 -2.46 -1.50 20.94
CA LYS A 121 -1.79 -2.43 20.03
C LYS A 121 -1.43 -1.79 18.68
N SER A 122 -2.36 -1.06 18.06
CA SER A 122 -2.20 -0.49 16.72
C SER A 122 -1.83 1.00 16.70
N GLY A 123 -1.82 1.68 17.86
CA GLY A 123 -1.43 3.06 18.01
C GLY A 123 -2.48 4.10 17.62
N THR A 124 -3.63 3.68 17.07
CA THR A 124 -4.68 4.61 16.60
C THR A 124 -6.07 4.10 16.93
N MET A 125 -7.05 5.01 17.03
CA MET A 125 -8.47 4.65 17.14
C MET A 125 -8.99 4.07 15.82
N VAL A 126 -10.01 3.23 15.91
CA VAL A 126 -10.69 2.72 14.72
C VAL A 126 -11.23 3.87 13.87
N ASN A 127 -11.00 3.80 12.57
CA ASN A 127 -11.37 4.85 11.63
C ASN A 127 -11.66 4.24 10.24
N PRO A 128 -12.63 4.78 9.48
CA PRO A 128 -12.96 4.28 8.14
C PRO A 128 -11.81 4.29 7.14
N VAL A 129 -10.80 5.12 7.32
CA VAL A 129 -9.63 5.19 6.44
C VAL A 129 -8.84 3.87 6.43
N PHE A 130 -8.77 3.14 7.54
CA PHE A 130 -7.88 1.99 7.70
C PHE A 130 -8.44 0.69 7.10
N SER A 131 -7.56 -0.14 6.57
CA SER A 131 -7.94 -1.32 5.79
C SER A 131 -8.68 -2.40 6.59
N GLY A 132 -8.38 -2.61 7.88
CA GLY A 132 -9.05 -3.63 8.69
C GLY A 132 -10.55 -3.41 8.84
N SER A 133 -10.98 -2.16 9.04
CA SER A 133 -12.41 -1.85 9.09
C SER A 133 -13.12 -2.03 7.74
N LYS A 134 -12.41 -1.80 6.61
CA LYS A 134 -12.92 -2.11 5.27
C LYS A 134 -13.02 -3.62 5.02
N MET A 135 -12.04 -4.39 5.50
CA MET A 135 -12.07 -5.86 5.40
C MET A 135 -13.22 -6.44 6.21
N ALA A 136 -13.46 -5.94 7.44
CA ALA A 136 -14.62 -6.34 8.26
C ALA A 136 -15.95 -6.00 7.58
N TRP A 137 -16.07 -4.79 7.02
CA TRP A 137 -17.22 -4.39 6.23
C TRP A 137 -17.43 -5.31 5.01
N LEU A 138 -16.37 -5.63 4.26
CA LEU A 138 -16.45 -6.53 3.12
C LEU A 138 -16.97 -7.92 3.53
N LYS A 139 -16.47 -8.45 4.65
CA LYS A 139 -16.92 -9.74 5.19
C LYS A 139 -18.40 -9.75 5.54
N GLU A 140 -18.92 -8.67 6.13
CA GLU A 140 -20.31 -8.54 6.56
C GLU A 140 -21.27 -8.30 5.40
N THR A 141 -20.88 -7.45 4.45
CA THR A 141 -21.80 -6.99 3.38
C THR A 141 -21.67 -7.75 2.07
N GLN A 142 -20.51 -8.38 1.85
CA GLN A 142 -20.20 -9.15 0.63
C GLN A 142 -19.50 -10.48 0.98
N PRO A 143 -20.17 -11.34 1.78
CA PRO A 143 -19.56 -12.56 2.33
C PRO A 143 -19.08 -13.53 1.25
N GLU A 144 -19.71 -13.58 0.08
CA GLU A 144 -19.31 -14.46 -1.00
C GLU A 144 -17.98 -14.01 -1.64
N ILE A 145 -17.76 -12.70 -1.78
CA ILE A 145 -16.47 -12.16 -2.24
C ILE A 145 -15.40 -12.44 -1.20
N TYR A 146 -15.69 -12.16 0.08
CA TYR A 146 -14.75 -12.40 1.17
C TYR A 146 -14.33 -13.87 1.28
N LYS A 147 -15.28 -14.82 1.14
CA LYS A 147 -15.01 -16.26 1.17
C LYS A 147 -14.13 -16.70 -0.01
N LYS A 148 -14.45 -16.23 -1.23
CA LYS A 148 -13.69 -16.54 -2.45
C LYS A 148 -12.28 -15.93 -2.46
N ALA A 149 -12.08 -14.82 -1.76
CA ALA A 149 -10.77 -14.19 -1.71
C ALA A 149 -9.72 -15.13 -1.08
N ASP A 150 -8.65 -15.39 -1.80
CA ASP A 150 -7.46 -16.04 -1.26
C ASP A 150 -6.71 -15.08 -0.34
N ARG A 151 -6.57 -13.82 -0.79
CA ARG A 151 -5.97 -12.72 -0.02
C ARG A 151 -6.78 -11.43 -0.19
N ILE A 152 -6.60 -10.50 0.74
CA ILE A 152 -7.08 -9.14 0.61
C ILE A 152 -5.85 -8.24 0.59
N PHE A 153 -5.44 -7.85 -0.59
CA PHE A 153 -4.28 -7.01 -0.83
C PHE A 153 -4.60 -5.53 -0.56
N VAL A 154 -3.56 -4.73 -0.34
CA VAL A 154 -3.58 -3.29 -0.58
C VAL A 154 -2.92 -3.00 -1.93
N VAL A 155 -2.87 -1.74 -2.37
CA VAL A 155 -2.37 -1.41 -3.72
C VAL A 155 -0.92 -1.84 -3.92
N ALA A 156 -0.07 -1.68 -2.90
CA ALA A 156 1.34 -2.04 -2.98
C ALA A 156 1.55 -3.55 -3.21
N ASP A 157 1.01 -4.39 -2.34
CA ASP A 157 1.21 -5.83 -2.45
C ASP A 157 0.49 -6.44 -3.66
N TYR A 158 -0.62 -5.83 -4.13
CA TYR A 158 -1.24 -6.19 -5.40
C TYR A 158 -0.27 -6.02 -6.59
N LEU A 159 0.38 -4.87 -6.69
CA LEU A 159 1.30 -4.58 -7.78
C LEU A 159 2.62 -5.35 -7.65
N LEU A 160 3.16 -5.44 -6.44
CA LEU A 160 4.36 -6.23 -6.14
C LEU A 160 4.13 -7.72 -6.42
N TYR A 161 2.94 -8.24 -6.11
CA TYR A 161 2.56 -9.61 -6.48
C TYR A 161 2.60 -9.84 -8.00
N HIS A 162 2.06 -8.91 -8.79
CA HIS A 162 2.07 -9.04 -10.24
C HIS A 162 3.48 -8.99 -10.84
N MET A 163 4.41 -8.31 -10.19
CA MET A 163 5.83 -8.32 -10.59
C MET A 163 6.55 -9.61 -10.19
N THR A 164 6.27 -10.14 -8.98
CA THR A 164 7.13 -11.15 -8.35
C THR A 164 6.46 -12.50 -8.10
N GLY A 165 5.13 -12.55 -8.03
CA GLY A 165 4.37 -13.70 -7.58
C GLY A 165 4.39 -13.94 -6.05
N GLN A 166 5.05 -13.09 -5.26
CA GLN A 166 5.15 -13.23 -3.81
C GLN A 166 4.01 -12.51 -3.08
N ARG A 167 3.52 -13.10 -1.98
CA ARG A 167 2.44 -12.55 -1.15
C ARG A 167 3.01 -11.95 0.13
N LYS A 168 3.71 -10.84 0.00
CA LYS A 168 4.37 -10.13 1.08
C LYS A 168 3.85 -8.70 1.17
N LEU A 169 3.86 -8.14 2.38
CA LEU A 169 3.47 -6.76 2.66
C LEU A 169 4.43 -6.16 3.67
N ASP A 170 4.98 -4.98 3.42
CA ASP A 170 5.81 -4.35 4.43
C ASP A 170 5.00 -3.71 5.56
N ARG A 171 5.68 -3.57 6.71
CA ARG A 171 5.07 -3.11 7.96
C ARG A 171 4.52 -1.69 7.92
N THR A 172 4.98 -0.85 7.00
CA THR A 172 4.45 0.53 6.88
C THR A 172 3.01 0.55 6.36
N TYR A 173 2.64 -0.41 5.50
CA TYR A 173 1.25 -0.62 5.08
C TYR A 173 0.45 -1.39 6.14
N ALA A 174 1.05 -2.44 6.71
CA ALA A 174 0.40 -3.27 7.72
C ALA A 174 0.01 -2.47 8.97
N SER A 175 0.84 -1.51 9.39
CA SER A 175 0.55 -0.61 10.52
C SER A 175 -0.73 0.21 10.33
N ARG A 176 -1.12 0.46 9.07
CA ARG A 176 -2.34 1.21 8.72
C ARG A 176 -3.58 0.31 8.55
N SER A 177 -3.50 -0.94 8.99
CA SER A 177 -4.64 -1.87 8.94
C SER A 177 -5.45 -1.95 10.24
N HIS A 178 -4.91 -1.56 11.38
CA HIS A 178 -5.36 -1.92 12.74
C HIS A 178 -5.22 -3.41 13.09
N LEU A 179 -4.58 -4.22 12.25
CA LEU A 179 -4.44 -5.67 12.47
C LEU A 179 -3.03 -6.05 12.93
N MET A 180 -2.07 -5.13 12.80
CA MET A 180 -0.68 -5.31 13.23
C MET A 180 -0.44 -4.66 14.59
N ASN A 181 0.27 -5.36 15.45
CA ASN A 181 0.74 -4.81 16.73
C ASN A 181 2.05 -4.05 16.49
N LEU A 182 2.05 -2.74 16.75
CA LEU A 182 3.19 -1.85 16.51
C LEU A 182 4.43 -2.22 17.32
N ARG A 183 4.26 -2.83 18.53
CA ARG A 183 5.38 -3.20 19.39
C ARG A 183 6.12 -4.45 18.92
N THR A 184 5.37 -5.39 18.32
CA THR A 184 5.93 -6.67 17.85
C THR A 184 6.20 -6.69 16.36
N GLY A 185 5.63 -5.74 15.59
CA GLY A 185 5.68 -5.73 14.13
C GLY A 185 5.00 -6.93 13.48
N ARG A 186 4.03 -7.57 14.16
CA ARG A 186 3.36 -8.80 13.69
C ARG A 186 1.85 -8.65 13.67
N TRP A 187 1.18 -9.47 12.85
CA TRP A 187 -0.27 -9.62 12.93
C TRP A 187 -0.65 -10.06 14.34
N ASP A 188 -1.61 -9.36 14.96
CA ASP A 188 -2.02 -9.56 16.35
C ASP A 188 -3.34 -10.33 16.41
N SER A 189 -3.35 -11.49 17.09
CA SER A 189 -4.54 -12.34 17.16
C SER A 189 -5.74 -11.63 17.80
N VAL A 190 -5.51 -10.80 18.83
CA VAL A 190 -6.60 -10.04 19.47
C VAL A 190 -7.19 -8.99 18.53
N LEU A 191 -6.35 -8.29 17.75
CA LEU A 191 -6.84 -7.36 16.73
C LEU A 191 -7.58 -8.10 15.62
N LEU A 192 -7.04 -9.23 15.16
CA LEU A 192 -7.71 -10.07 14.16
C LEU A 192 -9.10 -10.53 14.64
N ASP A 193 -9.21 -10.95 15.90
CA ASP A 193 -10.49 -11.37 16.51
C ASP A 193 -11.47 -10.19 16.62
N ILE A 194 -10.99 -9.01 17.07
CA ILE A 194 -11.83 -7.79 17.17
C ILE A 194 -12.44 -7.42 15.81
N PHE A 195 -11.63 -7.45 14.75
CA PHE A 195 -12.09 -7.12 13.39
C PHE A 195 -12.73 -8.32 12.66
N GLY A 196 -12.65 -9.52 13.23
CA GLY A 196 -13.20 -10.75 12.66
C GLY A 196 -12.48 -11.21 11.39
N ILE A 197 -11.18 -10.93 11.26
CA ILE A 197 -10.39 -11.23 10.05
C ILE A 197 -9.53 -12.47 10.26
N GLU A 198 -9.59 -13.41 9.35
CA GLU A 198 -8.74 -14.59 9.35
C GLU A 198 -7.33 -14.25 8.87
N LYS A 199 -6.31 -14.69 9.61
CA LYS A 199 -4.90 -14.43 9.29
C LYS A 199 -4.50 -14.88 7.89
N ASN A 200 -5.10 -15.96 7.38
CA ASN A 200 -4.82 -16.47 6.04
C ASN A 200 -5.33 -15.57 4.90
N LYS A 201 -6.10 -14.53 5.20
CA LYS A 201 -6.47 -13.47 4.23
C LYS A 201 -5.41 -12.41 4.06
N LEU A 202 -4.37 -12.42 4.90
CA LEU A 202 -3.31 -11.41 4.94
C LEU A 202 -2.01 -11.95 4.36
N CYS A 203 -1.15 -11.05 3.87
CA CYS A 203 0.19 -11.37 3.40
C CYS A 203 1.18 -11.59 4.55
N ASP A 204 2.30 -12.24 4.25
CA ASP A 204 3.43 -12.32 5.16
C ASP A 204 4.10 -10.95 5.30
N LEU A 205 4.52 -10.60 6.53
CA LEU A 205 5.11 -9.29 6.80
C LEU A 205 6.61 -9.28 6.55
N ILE A 206 7.07 -8.24 5.87
CA ILE A 206 8.48 -7.91 5.66
C ILE A 206 8.77 -6.48 6.15
N ASP A 207 10.04 -6.12 6.25
CA ASP A 207 10.45 -4.75 6.57
C ASP A 207 10.44 -3.86 5.32
N PRO A 208 10.19 -2.53 5.44
CA PRO A 208 10.37 -1.61 4.34
C PRO A 208 11.84 -1.63 3.88
N GLY A 209 12.07 -1.56 2.57
CA GLY A 209 13.39 -1.74 1.98
C GLY A 209 13.87 -3.19 1.86
N GLU A 210 13.09 -4.17 2.34
CA GLU A 210 13.42 -5.59 2.19
C GLU A 210 13.06 -6.11 0.79
N LEU A 211 13.81 -7.13 0.34
CA LEU A 211 13.55 -7.80 -0.92
C LEU A 211 12.17 -8.46 -0.92
N HIS A 212 11.29 -7.96 -1.78
CA HIS A 212 9.97 -8.56 -1.97
C HIS A 212 10.08 -9.86 -2.78
N GLY A 213 10.88 -9.86 -3.84
CA GLY A 213 11.09 -10.98 -4.75
C GLY A 213 11.85 -10.54 -6.00
N TYR A 214 11.70 -11.31 -7.06
CA TYR A 214 12.31 -11.05 -8.35
C TYR A 214 11.25 -10.96 -9.44
N THR A 215 11.48 -10.16 -10.49
CA THR A 215 10.56 -10.09 -11.63
C THR A 215 10.34 -11.47 -12.24
N ASN A 216 9.07 -11.83 -12.42
CA ASN A 216 8.67 -13.11 -13.01
C ASN A 216 8.62 -13.04 -14.55
N GLU A 217 8.52 -14.19 -15.19
CA GLU A 217 8.47 -14.32 -16.65
C GLU A 217 7.29 -13.56 -17.28
N LYS A 218 6.12 -13.54 -16.63
CA LYS A 218 4.92 -12.86 -17.13
C LYS A 218 5.13 -11.36 -17.19
N PHE A 219 5.72 -10.78 -16.14
CA PHE A 219 6.06 -9.35 -16.09
C PHE A 219 7.14 -9.03 -17.12
N ALA A 220 8.23 -9.79 -17.17
CA ALA A 220 9.32 -9.60 -18.12
C ALA A 220 8.85 -9.62 -19.58
N ALA A 221 8.09 -10.65 -19.96
CA ALA A 221 7.56 -10.79 -21.32
C ALA A 221 6.66 -9.63 -21.76
N SER A 222 5.98 -8.98 -20.80
CA SER A 222 5.05 -7.90 -21.08
C SER A 222 5.68 -6.50 -21.05
N THR A 223 6.89 -6.36 -20.48
CA THR A 223 7.52 -5.06 -20.21
C THR A 223 8.88 -4.86 -20.89
N ARG A 224 9.39 -5.90 -21.56
CA ARG A 224 10.76 -5.93 -22.14
C ARG A 224 11.89 -5.78 -21.12
N LEU A 225 11.55 -5.81 -19.82
CA LEU A 225 12.53 -5.92 -18.76
C LEU A 225 12.97 -7.38 -18.59
N LYS A 226 14.10 -7.59 -17.95
CA LYS A 226 14.62 -8.95 -17.70
C LYS A 226 13.81 -9.65 -16.60
N THR A 227 13.73 -10.97 -16.67
CA THR A 227 13.35 -11.82 -15.54
C THR A 227 14.48 -11.80 -14.51
N GLY A 228 14.13 -11.89 -13.21
CA GLY A 228 15.13 -11.99 -12.14
C GLY A 228 15.67 -10.63 -11.65
N ILE A 229 15.08 -9.50 -12.05
CA ILE A 229 15.42 -8.20 -11.46
C ILE A 229 14.89 -8.19 -10.02
N PRO A 230 15.73 -7.85 -9.00
CA PRO A 230 15.28 -7.75 -7.62
C PRO A 230 14.27 -6.59 -7.45
N VAL A 231 13.17 -6.88 -6.73
CA VAL A 231 12.08 -5.96 -6.47
C VAL A 231 11.96 -5.74 -4.97
N TYR A 232 11.94 -4.49 -4.55
CA TYR A 232 11.87 -4.08 -3.14
C TYR A 232 10.58 -3.32 -2.84
N SER A 233 10.02 -3.52 -1.64
CA SER A 233 8.96 -2.65 -1.12
C SER A 233 9.62 -1.44 -0.47
N ALA A 234 9.39 -0.24 -1.02
CA ALA A 234 10.00 0.98 -0.49
C ALA A 234 9.38 1.43 0.84
N GLY A 235 8.15 1.01 1.10
CA GLY A 235 7.32 1.52 2.18
C GLY A 235 6.17 2.40 1.67
N GLY A 236 5.34 2.87 2.59
CA GLY A 236 4.21 3.74 2.27
C GLY A 236 4.66 5.11 1.73
N ASP A 237 3.84 5.68 0.86
CA ASP A 237 4.08 6.97 0.20
C ASP A 237 4.51 8.10 1.15
N GLN A 238 3.85 8.23 2.28
CA GLN A 238 4.17 9.25 3.28
C GLN A 238 5.52 9.02 3.96
N GLN A 239 5.89 7.76 4.26
CA GLN A 239 7.20 7.43 4.83
C GLN A 239 8.32 7.68 3.82
N CYS A 240 8.10 7.33 2.56
CA CYS A 240 9.06 7.62 1.49
C CYS A 240 9.24 9.13 1.27
N SER A 241 8.15 9.90 1.34
CA SER A 241 8.21 11.36 1.29
C SER A 241 9.07 11.93 2.42
N ALA A 242 8.81 11.52 3.66
CA ALA A 242 9.57 11.98 4.82
C ALA A 242 11.07 11.70 4.67
N LEU A 243 11.43 10.47 4.28
CA LEU A 243 12.82 10.10 4.02
C LEU A 243 13.45 10.95 2.90
N GLY A 244 12.71 11.16 1.80
CA GLY A 244 13.15 11.98 0.67
C GLY A 244 13.37 13.45 1.04
N MET A 245 12.69 13.94 2.07
CA MET A 245 12.84 15.30 2.62
C MET A 245 13.92 15.39 3.70
N GLY A 246 14.60 14.31 4.02
CA GLY A 246 15.67 14.31 5.02
C GLY A 246 15.19 14.21 6.47
N ILE A 247 13.99 13.65 6.71
CA ILE A 247 13.42 13.45 8.05
C ILE A 247 13.94 12.10 8.59
N TYR A 248 14.96 12.14 9.45
CA TYR A 248 15.65 10.94 9.95
C TYR A 248 15.80 10.89 11.47
N GLU A 249 15.80 12.02 12.15
CA GLU A 249 16.14 12.10 13.56
C GLU A 249 14.90 12.31 14.45
N GLU A 250 15.01 11.92 15.72
CA GLU A 250 13.94 12.16 16.70
C GLU A 250 13.64 13.67 16.80
N GLY A 251 12.37 14.00 16.65
CA GLY A 251 11.88 15.37 16.65
C GLY A 251 11.78 16.03 15.27
N ASP A 252 12.35 15.41 14.22
CA ASP A 252 12.14 15.86 12.85
C ASP A 252 10.67 15.73 12.48
N MET A 253 10.17 16.71 11.73
CA MET A 253 8.77 16.74 11.30
C MET A 253 8.65 17.22 9.85
N GLU A 254 7.73 16.58 9.13
CA GLU A 254 7.28 16.99 7.79
C GLU A 254 5.82 17.44 7.87
N VAL A 255 5.48 18.48 7.12
CA VAL A 255 4.11 18.93 6.90
C VAL A 255 3.83 18.94 5.41
N THR A 256 3.00 17.99 4.97
CA THR A 256 2.49 17.96 3.59
C THR A 256 1.13 18.64 3.56
N SER A 257 0.97 19.67 2.73
CA SER A 257 -0.29 20.42 2.56
C SER A 257 -0.78 20.29 1.12
N GLY A 258 -2.02 19.86 0.96
CA GLY A 258 -2.72 19.71 -0.32
C GLY A 258 -4.23 19.69 -0.09
N THR A 259 -4.95 18.77 -0.71
CA THR A 259 -6.38 18.52 -0.41
C THR A 259 -6.60 18.09 1.05
N GLY A 260 -5.56 17.55 1.69
CA GLY A 260 -5.45 17.26 3.11
C GLY A 260 -4.14 17.79 3.66
N ALA A 261 -4.05 17.94 4.97
CA ALA A 261 -2.80 18.24 5.67
C ALA A 261 -2.36 16.97 6.44
N PHE A 262 -1.11 16.56 6.23
CA PHE A 262 -0.50 15.44 6.93
C PHE A 262 0.74 15.91 7.64
N ILE A 263 0.87 15.50 8.90
CA ILE A 263 2.06 15.76 9.71
C ILE A 263 2.69 14.43 10.05
N ILE A 264 3.96 14.27 9.70
CA ILE A 264 4.75 13.09 10.05
C ILE A 264 5.89 13.56 10.95
N GLY A 265 6.07 12.88 12.07
CA GLY A 265 7.19 13.11 12.97
C GLY A 265 7.85 11.80 13.35
N ILE A 266 9.15 11.87 13.63
CA ILE A 266 9.93 10.74 14.12
C ILE A 266 9.96 10.75 15.64
N THR A 267 9.68 9.61 16.26
CA THR A 267 9.75 9.43 17.70
C THR A 267 10.42 8.10 18.03
N GLU A 268 11.29 8.05 19.04
CA GLU A 268 11.91 6.80 19.52
C GLU A 268 10.91 5.91 20.27
N LYS A 269 9.89 6.50 20.86
CA LYS A 269 8.89 5.77 21.66
C LYS A 269 7.54 5.82 20.96
N ILE A 270 6.86 4.66 20.92
CA ILE A 270 5.47 4.63 20.45
C ILE A 270 4.65 5.50 21.39
N PRO A 271 4.13 6.66 20.92
CA PRO A 271 3.36 7.53 21.76
C PRO A 271 2.06 6.82 22.16
N ILE A 272 1.79 6.74 23.47
CA ILE A 272 0.48 6.38 23.99
C ILE A 272 -0.36 7.65 23.94
N CYS A 273 -0.79 8.02 22.76
CA CYS A 273 -1.64 9.19 22.62
C CYS A 273 -3.08 8.76 22.90
N LEU A 274 -3.59 9.10 24.06
CA LEU A 274 -5.01 9.35 24.21
C LEU A 274 -5.26 10.66 23.47
N LEU A 275 -5.56 10.55 22.18
CA LEU A 275 -5.93 11.70 21.39
C LEU A 275 -7.12 12.38 22.04
N TYR A 276 -6.87 13.52 22.62
CA TYR A 276 -7.85 14.56 22.74
C TYR A 276 -8.16 15.04 21.32
N THR A 277 -9.06 14.39 20.63
CA THR A 277 -9.77 15.05 19.56
C THR A 277 -10.64 16.08 20.25
N SER A 278 -10.14 17.30 20.39
CA SER A 278 -11.02 18.44 20.56
C SER A 278 -11.96 18.42 19.36
N PRO A 279 -13.26 18.31 19.55
CA PRO A 279 -14.19 18.59 18.47
C PRO A 279 -14.10 20.09 18.23
N SER A 280 -13.38 20.48 17.20
CA SER A 280 -13.49 21.81 16.63
C SER A 280 -14.44 21.77 15.46
#